data_b40a8542ba0e33f336f440f252fb9bc8
#
_entry.id   b40a8542ba0e33f336f440f252fb9bc8
#
_cell.length_a   1.000
_cell.length_b   1.000
_cell.length_c   1.000
_cell.angle_alpha   90.00
_cell.angle_beta   90.00
_cell.angle_gamma   90.00
#
_symmetry.space_group_name_H-M   'P 1'
#
loop_
_entity.id
_entity.type
_entity.pdbx_description
1 polymer ?
#
loop_
_entity_poly.entity_id
_entity_poly.type
_entity_poly.pdbx_seq_one_letter_code
_entity_poly.pdbx_strand_id
1 'polypeptide(L)'
;MTPTFIKSNAAAQLTMAVEVMDEQGTMNTRQIACERPLTVYLNWKEIVTLMTLGARPEALVLGYLKNQGFIEDISAIESVIVDWESEAAAVVSSQQATDLDKSLEKKTVTSGCGQGTMYGSVMKKLEGVVLAAPELKQSTLYALLKALSAHNETYKMAGAVHGCAICRGTEILSFVEDVGRHNAVDTLAGELWMRGEAGHDKIFYTTGRLTSEMVIKVAQMGIPVLLSRSGVTQMGLDLARQLGITMIARAKGRHFEVFSGHDHMVLDEKPPVLAPSPTGRGMRD
;
A
#
# COMPACT_ATOMS: atom_id res chain seq x y z
N MET A 1 -14.06 10.05 -17.67
CA MET A 1 -15.25 10.41 -16.86
C MET A 1 -15.11 9.74 -15.51
N THR A 2 -15.36 10.46 -14.41
CA THR A 2 -15.41 9.84 -13.08
C THR A 2 -16.63 8.93 -13.05
N PRO A 3 -16.50 7.64 -12.67
CA PRO A 3 -17.63 6.74 -12.61
C PRO A 3 -18.64 7.20 -11.57
N THR A 4 -19.92 7.09 -11.89
CA THR A 4 -21.02 7.52 -11.01
C THR A 4 -21.70 6.27 -10.46
N PHE A 5 -21.54 6.01 -9.17
CA PHE A 5 -22.24 4.95 -8.44
C PHE A 5 -22.61 5.46 -7.03
N ILE A 6 -23.54 4.79 -6.38
CA ILE A 6 -23.96 5.13 -5.02
C ILE A 6 -22.90 4.62 -4.05
N LYS A 7 -22.42 5.49 -3.16
CA LYS A 7 -21.49 5.07 -2.10
C LYS A 7 -21.84 5.69 -0.76
N SER A 8 -21.58 4.96 0.31
CA SER A 8 -21.56 5.49 1.67
C SER A 8 -20.35 6.44 1.89
N ASN A 9 -20.26 7.01 3.06
CA ASN A 9 -19.09 7.74 3.55
C ASN A 9 -18.90 7.33 5.01
N ALA A 10 -18.44 6.09 5.20
CA ALA A 10 -18.47 5.38 6.47
C ALA A 10 -17.10 5.34 7.18
N ALA A 11 -16.31 6.44 7.11
CA ALA A 11 -15.04 6.50 7.83
C ALA A 11 -15.24 6.25 9.33
N ALA A 12 -14.42 5.37 9.91
CA ALA A 12 -14.48 4.98 11.30
C ALA A 12 -13.47 5.78 12.17
N GLN A 13 -13.66 5.73 13.49
CA GLN A 13 -12.66 6.22 14.44
C GLN A 13 -11.42 5.34 14.40
N LEU A 14 -10.23 5.93 14.20
CA LEU A 14 -8.98 5.20 13.94
C LEU A 14 -8.24 4.81 15.21
N THR A 15 -8.40 5.57 16.31
CA THR A 15 -7.72 5.33 17.58
C THR A 15 -8.66 5.49 18.76
N MET A 16 -8.34 4.85 19.88
CA MET A 16 -9.04 5.03 21.15
C MET A 16 -8.05 5.20 22.31
N ALA A 17 -8.46 5.94 23.33
CA ALA A 17 -7.68 6.11 24.54
C ALA A 17 -7.85 4.92 25.48
N VAL A 18 -6.74 4.46 26.04
CA VAL A 18 -6.71 3.40 27.08
C VAL A 18 -5.77 3.80 28.20
N GLU A 19 -6.05 3.33 29.41
CA GLU A 19 -5.13 3.45 30.54
C GLU A 19 -4.10 2.33 30.48
N VAL A 20 -2.83 2.67 30.62
CA VAL A 20 -1.71 1.74 30.65
C VAL A 20 -0.83 2.02 31.87
N MET A 21 -0.24 0.99 32.42
CA MET A 21 0.75 1.11 33.50
C MET A 21 2.15 0.90 32.91
N ASP A 22 3.08 1.80 33.20
CA ASP A 22 4.48 1.65 32.83
C ASP A 22 5.25 0.74 33.80
N GLU A 23 6.54 0.50 33.53
CA GLU A 23 7.42 -0.36 34.33
C GLU A 23 7.71 0.17 35.75
N GLN A 24 7.34 1.42 36.01
CA GLN A 24 7.46 2.05 37.35
C GLN A 24 6.14 2.01 38.14
N GLY A 25 5.07 1.41 37.57
CA GLY A 25 3.75 1.37 38.16
C GLY A 25 2.93 2.65 37.96
N THR A 26 3.36 3.58 37.11
CA THR A 26 2.65 4.84 36.88
C THR A 26 1.56 4.64 35.82
N MET A 27 0.34 5.07 36.13
CA MET A 27 -0.79 5.04 35.22
C MET A 27 -0.70 6.20 34.23
N ASN A 28 -0.79 5.88 32.92
CA ASN A 28 -0.75 6.84 31.81
C ASN A 28 -1.89 6.57 30.84
N THR A 29 -2.35 7.59 30.12
CA THR A 29 -3.29 7.42 29.01
C THR A 29 -2.51 7.31 27.70
N ARG A 30 -2.82 6.30 26.89
CA ARG A 30 -2.24 6.11 25.56
C ARG A 30 -3.33 5.92 24.52
N GLN A 31 -3.04 6.30 23.27
CA GLN A 31 -3.87 5.98 22.11
C GLN A 31 -3.45 4.62 21.55
N ILE A 32 -4.43 3.79 21.21
CA ILE A 32 -4.20 2.54 20.47
C ILE A 32 -5.02 2.54 19.17
N ALA A 33 -4.59 1.74 18.18
CA ALA A 33 -5.29 1.60 16.89
C ALA A 33 -6.60 0.81 17.09
N CYS A 34 -7.69 1.29 16.47
CA CYS A 34 -9.01 0.65 16.49
C CYS A 34 -9.13 -0.32 15.30
N GLU A 35 -8.64 -1.53 15.46
CA GLU A 35 -8.84 -2.60 14.48
C GLU A 35 -10.27 -3.17 14.58
N ARG A 36 -10.93 -3.34 13.42
CA ARG A 36 -12.29 -3.87 13.35
C ARG A 36 -12.50 -4.74 12.12
N PRO A 37 -13.36 -5.74 12.16
CA PRO A 37 -13.70 -6.55 11.00
C PRO A 37 -14.60 -5.76 10.03
N LEU A 38 -14.46 -6.07 8.74
CA LEU A 38 -15.32 -5.59 7.67
C LEU A 38 -15.54 -6.75 6.69
N THR A 39 -16.73 -7.35 6.73
CA THR A 39 -17.10 -8.45 5.83
C THR A 39 -17.61 -7.90 4.51
N VAL A 40 -16.94 -8.27 3.43
CA VAL A 40 -17.23 -7.80 2.08
C VAL A 40 -18.18 -8.76 1.39
N TYR A 41 -19.32 -8.25 0.90
CA TYR A 41 -20.27 -8.95 0.08
C TYR A 41 -20.29 -8.38 -1.34
N LEU A 42 -20.21 -9.24 -2.35
CA LEU A 42 -20.40 -8.88 -3.76
C LEU A 42 -21.61 -9.63 -4.31
N ASN A 43 -22.62 -8.88 -4.77
CA ASN A 43 -23.89 -9.44 -5.27
C ASN A 43 -24.43 -10.53 -4.32
N TRP A 44 -24.57 -10.18 -3.03
CA TRP A 44 -25.10 -11.04 -1.93
C TRP A 44 -24.22 -12.21 -1.53
N LYS A 45 -23.05 -12.40 -2.16
CA LYS A 45 -22.11 -13.46 -1.82
C LYS A 45 -21.00 -12.90 -0.94
N GLU A 46 -20.75 -13.55 0.18
CA GLU A 46 -19.62 -13.25 1.06
C GLU A 46 -18.29 -13.57 0.36
N ILE A 47 -17.36 -12.61 0.35
CA ILE A 47 -16.06 -12.72 -0.30
C ILE A 47 -14.94 -12.89 0.73
N VAL A 48 -14.89 -12.01 1.73
CA VAL A 48 -13.79 -11.96 2.71
C VAL A 48 -14.18 -11.09 3.89
N THR A 49 -13.59 -11.32 5.05
CA THR A 49 -13.57 -10.35 6.16
C THR A 49 -12.18 -9.74 6.26
N LEU A 50 -12.10 -8.41 6.21
CA LEU A 50 -10.87 -7.61 6.29
C LEU A 50 -10.77 -7.02 7.69
N MET A 51 -9.65 -7.25 8.39
CA MET A 51 -9.34 -6.53 9.63
C MET A 51 -8.70 -5.20 9.27
N THR A 52 -9.37 -4.07 9.57
CA THR A 52 -8.98 -2.72 9.09
C THR A 52 -9.22 -1.65 10.15
N LEU A 53 -8.56 -0.49 10.01
CA LEU A 53 -8.90 0.72 10.77
C LEU A 53 -10.22 1.36 10.29
N GLY A 54 -10.62 1.12 9.05
CA GLY A 54 -11.82 1.71 8.47
C GLY A 54 -11.67 3.20 8.11
N ALA A 55 -10.47 3.66 7.77
CA ALA A 55 -10.25 5.06 7.38
C ALA A 55 -11.02 5.46 6.12
N ARG A 56 -11.05 4.58 5.11
CA ARG A 56 -11.71 4.79 3.82
C ARG A 56 -12.26 3.45 3.32
N PRO A 57 -13.28 2.92 3.98
CA PRO A 57 -13.69 1.53 3.80
C PRO A 57 -14.25 1.24 2.41
N GLU A 58 -14.95 2.19 1.77
CA GLU A 58 -15.46 2.02 0.41
C GLU A 58 -14.32 1.86 -0.61
N ALA A 59 -13.27 2.67 -0.45
CA ALA A 59 -12.08 2.57 -1.30
C ALA A 59 -11.32 1.26 -1.07
N LEU A 60 -11.18 0.82 0.20
CA LEU A 60 -10.58 -0.45 0.56
C LEU A 60 -11.30 -1.61 -0.12
N VAL A 61 -12.63 -1.65 -0.01
CA VAL A 61 -13.47 -2.72 -0.56
C VAL A 61 -13.34 -2.79 -2.09
N LEU A 62 -13.49 -1.64 -2.77
CA LEU A 62 -13.38 -1.58 -4.23
C LEU A 62 -11.97 -1.94 -4.72
N GLY A 63 -10.94 -1.45 -4.03
CA GLY A 63 -9.56 -1.79 -4.37
C GLY A 63 -9.21 -3.25 -4.13
N TYR A 64 -9.72 -3.85 -3.05
CA TYR A 64 -9.61 -5.28 -2.80
C TYR A 64 -10.25 -6.09 -3.95
N LEU A 65 -11.51 -5.80 -4.29
CA LEU A 65 -12.23 -6.51 -5.35
C LEU A 65 -11.53 -6.40 -6.70
N LYS A 66 -11.02 -5.21 -7.04
CA LYS A 66 -10.22 -4.99 -8.26
C LYS A 66 -8.92 -5.81 -8.24
N ASN A 67 -8.13 -5.68 -7.18
CA ASN A 67 -6.81 -6.32 -7.09
C ASN A 67 -6.90 -7.85 -7.03
N GLN A 68 -8.01 -8.39 -6.51
CA GLN A 68 -8.30 -9.82 -6.55
C GLN A 68 -8.92 -10.27 -7.88
N GLY A 69 -9.28 -9.34 -8.78
CA GLY A 69 -9.85 -9.64 -10.08
C GLY A 69 -11.33 -10.04 -10.06
N PHE A 70 -12.05 -9.72 -8.98
CA PHE A 70 -13.50 -9.96 -8.90
C PHE A 70 -14.29 -9.02 -9.80
N ILE A 71 -13.82 -7.78 -9.96
CA ILE A 71 -14.42 -6.76 -10.81
C ILE A 71 -13.32 -6.14 -11.66
N GLU A 72 -13.52 -6.06 -12.98
CA GLU A 72 -12.54 -5.53 -13.92
C GLU A 72 -12.83 -4.08 -14.33
N ASP A 73 -14.09 -3.74 -14.45
CA ASP A 73 -14.54 -2.41 -14.88
C ASP A 73 -15.32 -1.72 -13.76
N ILE A 74 -14.88 -0.53 -13.37
CA ILE A 74 -15.54 0.27 -12.35
C ILE A 74 -16.95 0.73 -12.79
N SER A 75 -17.20 0.84 -14.09
CA SER A 75 -18.51 1.19 -14.63
C SER A 75 -19.59 0.13 -14.34
N ALA A 76 -19.14 -1.11 -14.02
CA ALA A 76 -20.06 -2.17 -13.60
C ALA A 76 -20.54 -2.02 -12.15
N ILE A 77 -19.94 -1.15 -11.35
CA ILE A 77 -20.34 -0.90 -9.96
C ILE A 77 -21.59 -0.03 -9.95
N GLU A 78 -22.65 -0.51 -9.30
CA GLU A 78 -23.88 0.22 -9.05
C GLU A 78 -23.87 0.88 -7.67
N SER A 79 -23.37 0.17 -6.66
CA SER A 79 -23.25 0.71 -5.30
C SER A 79 -22.17 0.04 -4.47
N VAL A 80 -21.63 0.79 -3.49
CA VAL A 80 -20.82 0.29 -2.39
C VAL A 80 -21.28 0.94 -1.10
N ILE A 81 -21.86 0.16 -0.21
CA ILE A 81 -22.42 0.62 1.06
C ILE A 81 -21.74 -0.11 2.20
N VAL A 82 -21.19 0.66 3.11
CA VAL A 82 -20.54 0.15 4.34
C VAL A 82 -21.37 0.54 5.54
N ASP A 83 -21.63 -0.43 6.38
CA ASP A 83 -22.32 -0.28 7.66
C ASP A 83 -21.49 -0.92 8.78
N TRP A 84 -21.09 -0.11 9.75
CA TRP A 84 -20.28 -0.56 10.89
C TRP A 84 -21.08 -1.22 12.01
N GLU A 85 -22.39 -1.05 12.06
CA GLU A 85 -23.23 -1.76 13.03
C GLU A 85 -23.32 -3.25 12.69
N SER A 86 -23.39 -3.56 11.40
CA SER A 86 -23.35 -4.94 10.89
C SER A 86 -21.94 -5.43 10.52
N GLU A 87 -20.93 -4.56 10.63
CA GLU A 87 -19.54 -4.83 10.24
C GLU A 87 -19.43 -5.36 8.79
N ALA A 88 -20.25 -4.82 7.89
CA ALA A 88 -20.43 -5.30 6.54
C ALA A 88 -20.27 -4.20 5.47
N ALA A 89 -19.78 -4.62 4.30
CA ALA A 89 -19.72 -3.84 3.08
C ALA A 89 -20.45 -4.59 1.97
N ALA A 90 -21.54 -4.01 1.46
CA ALA A 90 -22.30 -4.56 0.34
C ALA A 90 -21.94 -3.84 -0.96
N VAL A 91 -21.45 -4.60 -1.95
CA VAL A 91 -21.16 -4.13 -3.30
C VAL A 91 -22.15 -4.76 -4.27
N VAL A 92 -22.84 -3.92 -5.05
CA VAL A 92 -23.70 -4.34 -6.14
C VAL A 92 -23.03 -4.00 -7.46
N SER A 93 -22.94 -4.99 -8.33
CA SER A 93 -22.32 -4.87 -9.65
C SER A 93 -23.17 -5.54 -10.71
N SER A 94 -23.32 -4.90 -11.87
CA SER A 94 -23.98 -5.46 -13.05
C SER A 94 -23.15 -6.57 -13.73
N GLN A 95 -21.85 -6.65 -13.42
CA GLN A 95 -20.99 -7.73 -13.89
C GLN A 95 -21.43 -9.04 -13.21
N GLN A 96 -21.92 -9.99 -14.02
CA GLN A 96 -22.33 -11.29 -13.49
C GLN A 96 -21.10 -12.04 -12.96
N ALA A 97 -21.23 -12.51 -11.74
CA ALA A 97 -20.19 -13.25 -11.02
C ALA A 97 -20.04 -14.70 -11.53
N THR A 98 -20.00 -14.92 -12.84
CA THR A 98 -20.00 -16.23 -13.49
C THR A 98 -18.80 -17.12 -13.14
N ASP A 99 -17.73 -16.54 -12.59
CA ASP A 99 -16.53 -17.27 -12.18
C ASP A 99 -16.17 -17.10 -10.69
N LEU A 100 -17.08 -16.53 -9.87
CA LEU A 100 -16.80 -16.32 -8.45
C LEU A 100 -16.47 -17.63 -7.72
N ASP A 101 -17.19 -18.71 -8.02
CA ASP A 101 -16.98 -20.01 -7.37
C ASP A 101 -15.62 -20.61 -7.72
N LYS A 102 -15.22 -20.55 -8.99
CA LYS A 102 -13.89 -21.00 -9.43
C LYS A 102 -12.75 -20.11 -8.89
N SER A 103 -13.03 -18.83 -8.69
CA SER A 103 -12.09 -17.87 -8.15
C SER A 103 -11.85 -18.02 -6.66
N LEU A 104 -12.87 -18.45 -5.91
CA LEU A 104 -12.78 -18.70 -4.47
C LEU A 104 -12.07 -20.03 -4.15
N GLU A 105 -12.07 -21.01 -5.06
CA GLU A 105 -11.42 -22.32 -4.88
C GLU A 105 -9.88 -22.25 -5.01
N LYS A 106 -9.32 -21.26 -5.70
CA LYS A 106 -7.87 -21.15 -6.00
C LYS A 106 -7.17 -20.08 -5.15
N LYS A 107 -7.32 -20.14 -3.85
CA LYS A 107 -6.60 -19.21 -2.93
C LYS A 107 -5.20 -19.73 -2.65
N THR A 108 -4.17 -18.99 -3.08
CA THR A 108 -2.80 -19.17 -2.59
C THR A 108 -2.63 -18.28 -1.36
N VAL A 109 -2.38 -18.90 -0.20
CA VAL A 109 -2.09 -18.16 1.04
C VAL A 109 -0.68 -17.59 0.94
N THR A 110 -0.55 -16.26 0.91
CA THR A 110 0.76 -15.59 0.95
C THR A 110 1.16 -15.24 2.39
N SER A 111 2.47 -15.20 2.64
CA SER A 111 3.03 -14.89 3.95
C SER A 111 2.72 -13.46 4.36
N GLY A 112 1.74 -13.22 5.20
CA GLY A 112 1.63 -11.91 5.77
C GLY A 112 0.31 -11.48 6.40
N CYS A 113 -0.85 -11.98 5.99
CA CYS A 113 -2.14 -11.67 6.62
C CYS A 113 -3.21 -12.74 6.40
N GLY A 114 -2.84 -13.98 6.01
CA GLY A 114 -3.83 -15.07 5.83
C GLY A 114 -4.82 -14.88 4.67
N GLN A 115 -4.75 -13.76 3.96
CA GLN A 115 -5.59 -13.50 2.79
C GLN A 115 -4.96 -14.14 1.55
N GLY A 116 -5.60 -15.20 1.03
CA GLY A 116 -5.18 -15.82 -0.22
C GLY A 116 -5.34 -14.83 -1.38
N THR A 117 -4.32 -14.70 -2.20
CA THR A 117 -4.38 -13.94 -3.46
C THR A 117 -4.70 -14.90 -4.60
N MET A 118 -5.53 -14.47 -5.55
CA MET A 118 -5.75 -15.20 -6.82
C MET A 118 -4.51 -15.10 -7.72
N TYR A 119 -3.37 -15.54 -7.19
CA TYR A 119 -2.04 -15.35 -7.76
C TYR A 119 -1.93 -15.75 -9.23
N GLY A 120 -2.47 -16.91 -9.59
CA GLY A 120 -2.33 -17.45 -10.96
C GLY A 120 -3.06 -16.63 -12.03
N SER A 121 -4.29 -16.16 -11.76
CA SER A 121 -5.07 -15.39 -12.73
C SER A 121 -4.52 -13.96 -12.89
N VAL A 122 -4.08 -13.35 -11.78
CA VAL A 122 -3.49 -12.00 -11.79
C VAL A 122 -2.12 -12.02 -12.48
N MET A 123 -1.28 -13.02 -12.22
CA MET A 123 0.01 -13.17 -12.90
C MET A 123 -0.15 -13.33 -14.40
N LYS A 124 -1.17 -14.06 -14.85
CA LYS A 124 -1.48 -14.19 -16.28
C LYS A 124 -1.84 -12.86 -16.94
N LYS A 125 -2.53 -11.94 -16.21
CA LYS A 125 -2.83 -10.58 -16.69
C LYS A 125 -1.60 -9.68 -16.76
N LEU A 126 -0.59 -9.93 -15.94
CA LEU A 126 0.66 -9.19 -15.92
C LEU A 126 1.72 -9.77 -16.88
N GLU A 127 1.44 -10.90 -17.53
CA GLU A 127 2.33 -11.50 -18.49
C GLU A 127 2.56 -10.58 -19.69
N GLY A 128 3.83 -10.27 -19.99
CA GLY A 128 4.21 -9.33 -21.04
C GLY A 128 4.04 -7.84 -20.71
N VAL A 129 3.54 -7.50 -19.51
CA VAL A 129 3.48 -6.10 -19.07
C VAL A 129 4.88 -5.62 -18.68
N VAL A 130 5.31 -4.50 -19.25
CA VAL A 130 6.53 -3.79 -18.85
C VAL A 130 6.17 -2.33 -18.57
N LEU A 131 6.39 -1.88 -17.37
CA LEU A 131 6.11 -0.51 -16.94
C LEU A 131 7.33 0.36 -17.23
N ALA A 132 7.13 1.46 -17.97
CA ALA A 132 8.19 2.43 -18.25
C ALA A 132 8.33 3.39 -17.06
N ALA A 133 9.37 3.21 -16.26
CA ALA A 133 9.65 4.11 -15.15
C ALA A 133 10.25 5.44 -15.67
N PRO A 134 9.80 6.59 -15.14
CA PRO A 134 10.40 7.88 -15.46
C PRO A 134 11.78 8.01 -14.81
N GLU A 135 12.57 8.96 -15.31
CA GLU A 135 13.79 9.40 -14.63
C GLU A 135 13.46 9.94 -13.22
N LEU A 136 14.23 9.52 -12.23
CA LEU A 136 14.01 9.84 -10.84
C LEU A 136 15.27 10.45 -10.20
N LYS A 137 15.18 11.73 -9.81
CA LYS A 137 16.28 12.45 -9.19
C LYS A 137 16.41 12.09 -7.69
N GLN A 138 17.63 11.93 -7.25
CA GLN A 138 17.96 11.70 -5.83
C GLN A 138 17.42 12.81 -4.94
N SER A 139 17.55 14.08 -5.35
CA SER A 139 17.01 15.24 -4.64
C SER A 139 15.49 15.16 -4.46
N THR A 140 14.77 14.72 -5.50
CA THR A 140 13.31 14.50 -5.45
C THR A 140 12.94 13.44 -4.43
N LEU A 141 13.68 12.32 -4.39
CA LEU A 141 13.44 11.26 -3.39
C LEU A 141 13.66 11.77 -1.95
N TYR A 142 14.71 12.54 -1.70
CA TYR A 142 14.95 13.10 -0.37
C TYR A 142 13.85 14.07 0.07
N ALA A 143 13.41 14.94 -0.83
CA ALA A 143 12.30 15.85 -0.58
C ALA A 143 10.99 15.10 -0.30
N LEU A 144 10.70 14.06 -1.10
CA LEU A 144 9.53 13.20 -0.92
C LEU A 144 9.57 12.45 0.41
N LEU A 145 10.71 11.84 0.78
CA LEU A 145 10.86 11.12 2.06
C LEU A 145 10.68 12.05 3.27
N LYS A 146 11.15 13.31 3.15
CA LYS A 146 10.92 14.35 4.17
C LYS A 146 9.44 14.67 4.30
N ALA A 147 8.73 14.89 3.19
CA ALA A 147 7.30 15.16 3.18
C ALA A 147 6.50 14.00 3.76
N LEU A 148 6.77 12.76 3.34
CA LEU A 148 6.11 11.55 3.83
C LEU A 148 6.27 11.34 5.34
N SER A 149 7.41 11.74 5.91
CA SER A 149 7.65 11.62 7.36
C SER A 149 6.70 12.45 8.22
N ALA A 150 6.08 13.48 7.65
CA ALA A 150 5.11 14.34 8.34
C ALA A 150 3.71 13.70 8.43
N HIS A 151 3.35 12.81 7.50
CA HIS A 151 1.98 12.28 7.35
C HIS A 151 1.61 11.10 8.25
N ASN A 152 2.55 10.49 8.99
CA ASN A 152 2.28 9.31 9.83
C ASN A 152 1.59 9.69 11.16
N GLU A 153 0.38 10.20 11.12
CA GLU A 153 -0.33 10.74 12.30
C GLU A 153 -0.83 9.61 13.21
N THR A 154 -1.52 8.60 12.66
CA THR A 154 -2.00 7.45 13.42
C THR A 154 -0.85 6.66 14.01
N TYR A 155 0.24 6.47 13.23
CA TYR A 155 1.44 5.80 13.72
C TYR A 155 2.10 6.55 14.89
N LYS A 156 2.17 7.88 14.83
CA LYS A 156 2.74 8.70 15.91
C LYS A 156 1.90 8.64 17.19
N MET A 157 0.58 8.56 17.06
CA MET A 157 -0.33 8.50 18.19
C MET A 157 -0.41 7.11 18.80
N ALA A 158 -0.59 6.08 17.99
CA ALA A 158 -0.99 4.74 18.41
C ALA A 158 0.01 3.63 18.03
N GLY A 159 0.94 3.86 17.10
CA GLY A 159 1.75 2.78 16.53
C GLY A 159 0.90 1.75 15.77
N ALA A 160 1.39 0.52 15.62
CA ALA A 160 0.68 -0.67 15.12
C ALA A 160 0.00 -0.52 13.75
N VAL A 161 0.46 0.42 12.89
CA VAL A 161 -0.09 0.66 11.57
C VAL A 161 1.00 0.78 10.50
N HIS A 162 0.59 0.55 9.25
CA HIS A 162 1.40 0.77 8.06
C HIS A 162 0.86 1.95 7.25
N GLY A 163 1.74 2.88 6.88
CA GLY A 163 1.42 3.97 5.97
C GLY A 163 1.74 3.60 4.52
N CYS A 164 0.83 3.92 3.60
CA CYS A 164 1.04 3.89 2.16
C CYS A 164 0.65 5.23 1.54
N ALA A 165 1.29 5.58 0.41
CA ALA A 165 0.97 6.80 -0.34
C ALA A 165 1.08 6.60 -1.84
N ILE A 166 0.29 7.38 -2.59
CA ILE A 166 0.49 7.63 -4.01
C ILE A 166 1.04 9.04 -4.14
N CYS A 167 2.16 9.19 -4.84
CA CYS A 167 2.86 10.46 -4.98
C CYS A 167 3.16 10.77 -6.46
N ARG A 168 3.37 12.04 -6.77
CA ARG A 168 3.87 12.53 -8.06
C ARG A 168 5.03 13.49 -7.80
N GLY A 169 6.24 13.14 -8.21
CA GLY A 169 7.42 13.90 -7.82
C GLY A 169 7.52 14.02 -6.29
N THR A 170 7.44 15.23 -5.74
CA THR A 170 7.46 15.50 -4.30
C THR A 170 6.07 15.67 -3.68
N GLU A 171 5.02 15.68 -4.49
CA GLU A 171 3.64 15.84 -4.06
C GLU A 171 3.05 14.52 -3.58
N ILE A 172 2.40 14.53 -2.42
CA ILE A 172 1.64 13.40 -1.88
C ILE A 172 0.18 13.59 -2.31
N LEU A 173 -0.27 12.77 -3.28
CA LEU A 173 -1.64 12.83 -3.82
C LEU A 173 -2.66 12.17 -2.90
N SER A 174 -2.26 11.10 -2.24
CA SER A 174 -3.05 10.40 -1.24
C SER A 174 -2.14 9.68 -0.27
N PHE A 175 -2.52 9.67 1.01
CA PHE A 175 -1.84 8.94 2.09
C PHE A 175 -2.89 8.23 2.94
N VAL A 176 -2.65 6.97 3.28
CA VAL A 176 -3.52 6.18 4.16
C VAL A 176 -2.70 5.34 5.12
N GLU A 177 -3.20 5.20 6.34
CA GLU A 177 -2.68 4.27 7.36
C GLU A 177 -3.71 3.19 7.63
N ASP A 178 -3.26 1.95 7.76
CA ASP A 178 -4.07 0.82 8.16
C ASP A 178 -3.24 -0.18 8.98
N VAL A 179 -3.88 -1.05 9.77
CA VAL A 179 -3.21 -2.13 10.51
C VAL A 179 -2.53 -3.11 9.57
N GLY A 180 -3.09 -3.31 8.39
CA GLY A 180 -2.57 -4.15 7.32
C GLY A 180 -1.99 -3.35 6.15
N ARG A 181 -0.70 -3.57 5.80
CA ARG A 181 -0.13 -2.94 4.59
C ARG A 181 -0.90 -3.29 3.31
N HIS A 182 -1.51 -4.47 3.25
CA HIS A 182 -2.33 -4.92 2.11
C HIS A 182 -3.65 -4.13 2.03
N ASN A 183 -4.27 -3.82 3.16
CA ASN A 183 -5.43 -2.95 3.18
C ASN A 183 -5.08 -1.53 2.73
N ALA A 184 -3.94 -1.00 3.20
CA ALA A 184 -3.49 0.33 2.80
C ALA A 184 -3.24 0.44 1.28
N VAL A 185 -2.62 -0.57 0.65
CA VAL A 185 -2.43 -0.58 -0.82
C VAL A 185 -3.75 -0.77 -1.56
N ASP A 186 -4.65 -1.62 -1.06
CA ASP A 186 -5.98 -1.80 -1.66
C ASP A 186 -6.80 -0.51 -1.57
N THR A 187 -6.78 0.18 -0.44
CA THR A 187 -7.44 1.48 -0.29
C THR A 187 -6.98 2.48 -1.34
N LEU A 188 -5.67 2.61 -1.55
CA LEU A 188 -5.12 3.53 -2.55
C LEU A 188 -5.42 3.08 -3.99
N ALA A 189 -5.43 1.78 -4.26
CA ALA A 189 -5.84 1.24 -5.56
C ALA A 189 -7.31 1.54 -5.86
N GLY A 190 -8.18 1.41 -4.86
CA GLY A 190 -9.59 1.78 -4.97
C GLY A 190 -9.80 3.27 -5.21
N GLU A 191 -9.06 4.13 -4.52
CA GLU A 191 -9.13 5.58 -4.76
C GLU A 191 -8.70 5.97 -6.16
N LEU A 192 -7.56 5.42 -6.63
CA LEU A 192 -7.06 5.68 -7.98
C LEU A 192 -8.09 5.24 -9.02
N TRP A 193 -8.70 4.07 -8.80
CA TRP A 193 -9.73 3.51 -9.66
C TRP A 193 -11.00 4.36 -9.67
N MET A 194 -11.51 4.78 -8.51
CA MET A 194 -12.67 5.66 -8.40
C MET A 194 -12.48 7.02 -9.06
N ARG A 195 -11.23 7.53 -9.10
CA ARG A 195 -10.90 8.78 -9.78
C ARG A 195 -10.67 8.61 -11.27
N GLY A 196 -10.57 7.37 -11.78
CA GLY A 196 -10.21 7.09 -13.17
C GLY A 196 -8.80 7.58 -13.52
N GLU A 197 -7.90 7.64 -12.55
CA GLU A 197 -6.54 8.14 -12.73
C GLU A 197 -5.58 7.02 -13.16
N ALA A 198 -4.67 7.34 -14.09
CA ALA A 198 -3.58 6.45 -14.49
C ALA A 198 -2.42 6.49 -13.48
N GLY A 199 -1.67 5.37 -13.39
CA GLY A 199 -0.53 5.22 -12.47
C GLY A 199 0.84 5.55 -13.05
N HIS A 200 0.98 5.67 -14.36
CA HIS A 200 2.26 5.68 -15.09
C HIS A 200 3.23 6.82 -14.69
N ASP A 201 2.73 7.91 -14.13
CA ASP A 201 3.49 9.08 -13.68
C ASP A 201 3.66 9.14 -12.15
N LYS A 202 3.33 8.05 -11.46
CA LYS A 202 3.23 8.03 -10.00
C LYS A 202 4.32 7.19 -9.34
N ILE A 203 4.54 7.48 -8.07
CA ILE A 203 5.39 6.72 -7.15
C ILE A 203 4.46 6.13 -6.09
N PHE A 204 4.54 4.83 -5.85
CA PHE A 204 3.90 4.20 -4.71
C PHE A 204 4.88 4.09 -3.55
N TYR A 205 4.50 4.61 -2.39
CA TYR A 205 5.27 4.52 -1.15
C TYR A 205 4.60 3.61 -0.13
N THR A 206 5.41 2.87 0.63
CA THR A 206 4.92 2.08 1.78
C THR A 206 5.95 2.04 2.91
N THR A 207 5.46 1.94 4.15
CA THR A 207 6.32 1.61 5.31
C THR A 207 6.57 0.11 5.45
N GLY A 208 5.79 -0.72 4.73
CA GLY A 208 5.84 -2.18 4.77
C GLY A 208 6.88 -2.80 3.86
N ARG A 209 7.10 -4.11 4.02
CA ARG A 209 8.00 -4.90 3.16
C ARG A 209 7.49 -4.95 1.72
N LEU A 210 8.43 -5.00 0.76
CA LEU A 210 8.15 -5.19 -0.67
C LEU A 210 8.17 -6.69 -0.99
N THR A 211 7.00 -7.31 -0.90
CA THR A 211 6.76 -8.71 -1.25
C THR A 211 6.20 -8.81 -2.67
N SER A 212 6.16 -10.02 -3.24
CA SER A 212 5.54 -10.27 -4.56
C SER A 212 4.12 -9.71 -4.66
N GLU A 213 3.32 -9.86 -3.61
CA GLU A 213 1.95 -9.35 -3.57
C GLU A 213 1.89 -7.82 -3.66
N MET A 214 2.78 -7.11 -2.94
CA MET A 214 2.88 -5.66 -3.04
C MET A 214 3.25 -5.21 -4.46
N VAL A 215 4.21 -5.89 -5.09
CA VAL A 215 4.63 -5.61 -6.46
C VAL A 215 3.48 -5.83 -7.44
N ILE A 216 2.75 -6.93 -7.32
CA ILE A 216 1.59 -7.25 -8.16
C ILE A 216 0.53 -6.15 -8.05
N LYS A 217 0.14 -5.76 -6.84
CA LYS A 217 -0.88 -4.72 -6.62
C LYS A 217 -0.46 -3.37 -7.20
N VAL A 218 0.81 -2.99 -7.03
CA VAL A 218 1.35 -1.74 -7.59
C VAL A 218 1.41 -1.81 -9.12
N ALA A 219 1.80 -2.95 -9.69
CA ALA A 219 1.79 -3.16 -11.14
C ALA A 219 0.36 -3.09 -11.73
N GLN A 220 -0.65 -3.62 -11.03
CA GLN A 220 -2.06 -3.52 -11.44
C GLN A 220 -2.59 -2.06 -11.44
N MET A 221 -2.00 -1.19 -10.64
CA MET A 221 -2.26 0.25 -10.70
C MET A 221 -1.52 0.95 -11.85
N GLY A 222 -0.62 0.25 -12.55
CA GLY A 222 0.24 0.82 -13.58
C GLY A 222 1.31 1.77 -13.05
N ILE A 223 1.70 1.63 -11.78
CA ILE A 223 2.69 2.51 -11.12
C ILE A 223 4.09 1.93 -11.30
N PRO A 224 5.02 2.64 -11.97
CA PRO A 224 6.33 2.12 -12.33
C PRO A 224 7.41 2.28 -11.25
N VAL A 225 7.14 3.03 -10.18
CA VAL A 225 8.11 3.28 -9.09
C VAL A 225 7.55 2.85 -7.76
N LEU A 226 8.28 1.98 -7.06
CA LEU A 226 7.91 1.43 -5.76
C LEU A 226 8.98 1.79 -4.71
N LEU A 227 8.58 2.58 -3.73
CA LEU A 227 9.44 3.13 -2.67
C LEU A 227 9.04 2.57 -1.30
N SER A 228 9.99 2.06 -0.51
CA SER A 228 9.71 1.52 0.82
C SER A 228 10.75 1.91 1.88
N ARG A 229 10.27 2.08 3.12
CA ARG A 229 11.13 2.18 4.31
C ARG A 229 11.69 0.85 4.78
N SER A 230 11.09 -0.25 4.35
CA SER A 230 11.42 -1.62 4.76
C SER A 230 12.29 -2.33 3.71
N GLY A 231 12.52 -3.62 3.91
CA GLY A 231 13.28 -4.47 2.99
C GLY A 231 12.44 -5.10 1.90
N VAL A 232 13.11 -5.84 1.02
CA VAL A 232 12.54 -6.54 -0.13
C VAL A 232 12.64 -8.05 0.06
N THR A 233 11.76 -8.80 -0.60
CA THR A 233 11.88 -10.27 -0.72
C THR A 233 12.42 -10.64 -2.11
N GLN A 234 13.05 -11.82 -2.23
CA GLN A 234 13.56 -12.29 -3.50
C GLN A 234 12.48 -12.29 -4.58
N MET A 235 11.35 -12.95 -4.34
CA MET A 235 10.26 -13.02 -5.30
C MET A 235 9.69 -11.63 -5.68
N GLY A 236 9.64 -10.70 -4.73
CA GLY A 236 9.25 -9.31 -4.99
C GLY A 236 10.23 -8.61 -5.93
N LEU A 237 11.53 -8.81 -5.72
CA LEU A 237 12.56 -8.25 -6.59
C LEU A 237 12.54 -8.85 -8.00
N ASP A 238 12.40 -10.16 -8.11
CA ASP A 238 12.37 -10.85 -9.40
C ASP A 238 11.18 -10.37 -10.24
N LEU A 239 10.00 -10.23 -9.63
CA LEU A 239 8.82 -9.65 -10.27
C LEU A 239 9.00 -8.19 -10.66
N ALA A 240 9.60 -7.36 -9.80
CA ALA A 240 9.83 -5.96 -10.12
C ALA A 240 10.74 -5.81 -11.34
N ARG A 241 11.79 -6.64 -11.47
CA ARG A 241 12.66 -6.69 -12.63
C ARG A 241 11.91 -7.12 -13.90
N GLN A 242 11.10 -8.17 -13.80
CA GLN A 242 10.29 -8.67 -14.91
C GLN A 242 9.31 -7.61 -15.43
N LEU A 243 8.70 -6.84 -14.52
CA LEU A 243 7.69 -5.83 -14.83
C LEU A 243 8.26 -4.44 -15.14
N GLY A 244 9.59 -4.25 -15.11
CA GLY A 244 10.25 -2.95 -15.35
C GLY A 244 10.05 -1.93 -14.22
N ILE A 245 9.69 -2.38 -13.01
CA ILE A 245 9.48 -1.49 -11.86
C ILE A 245 10.81 -1.04 -11.26
N THR A 246 10.99 0.27 -11.08
CA THR A 246 12.06 0.82 -10.26
C THR A 246 11.73 0.60 -8.79
N MET A 247 12.49 -0.31 -8.14
CA MET A 247 12.28 -0.68 -6.76
C MET A 247 13.35 -0.08 -5.85
N ILE A 248 12.91 0.77 -4.92
CA ILE A 248 13.74 1.47 -3.96
C ILE A 248 13.29 1.08 -2.55
N ALA A 249 14.23 0.65 -1.72
CA ALA A 249 13.92 0.19 -0.37
C ALA A 249 14.89 0.74 0.68
N ARG A 250 14.64 0.41 1.97
CA ARG A 250 15.39 0.94 3.12
C ARG A 250 15.50 2.46 3.13
N ALA A 251 14.50 3.12 2.52
CA ALA A 251 14.48 4.56 2.31
C ALA A 251 14.07 5.29 3.60
N LYS A 252 15.01 6.04 4.20
CA LYS A 252 14.80 6.81 5.42
C LYS A 252 15.72 8.03 5.46
N GLY A 253 15.15 9.23 5.62
CA GLY A 253 15.91 10.48 5.65
C GLY A 253 16.66 10.72 4.33
N ARG A 254 17.99 10.73 4.37
CA ARG A 254 18.86 10.87 3.18
C ARG A 254 19.54 9.53 2.81
N HIS A 255 18.93 8.42 3.08
CA HIS A 255 19.40 7.09 2.71
C HIS A 255 18.34 6.32 1.96
N PHE A 256 18.73 5.59 0.91
CA PHE A 256 17.92 4.60 0.21
C PHE A 256 18.82 3.61 -0.55
N GLU A 257 18.29 2.47 -0.90
CA GLU A 257 18.94 1.47 -1.74
C GLU A 257 18.05 1.17 -2.95
N VAL A 258 18.64 1.17 -4.15
CA VAL A 258 17.93 0.83 -5.41
C VAL A 258 18.17 -0.63 -5.72
N PHE A 259 17.12 -1.43 -5.82
CA PHE A 259 17.18 -2.88 -6.06
C PHE A 259 16.91 -3.26 -7.52
N SER A 260 16.14 -2.44 -8.25
CA SER A 260 15.91 -2.54 -9.68
C SER A 260 15.67 -1.16 -10.30
N GLY A 261 15.90 -1.02 -11.61
CA GLY A 261 15.72 0.25 -12.33
C GLY A 261 16.82 1.27 -12.05
N HIS A 262 18.07 0.81 -11.87
CA HIS A 262 19.23 1.68 -11.59
C HIS A 262 19.44 2.75 -12.65
N ASP A 263 19.15 2.42 -13.92
CA ASP A 263 19.35 3.32 -15.07
C ASP A 263 18.35 4.51 -15.06
N HIS A 264 17.28 4.43 -14.28
CA HIS A 264 16.34 5.52 -14.11
C HIS A 264 16.76 6.54 -13.05
N MET A 265 17.83 6.24 -12.30
CA MET A 265 18.26 7.09 -11.19
C MET A 265 19.26 8.16 -11.64
N VAL A 266 18.97 9.42 -11.29
CA VAL A 266 19.89 10.57 -11.46
C VAL A 266 20.40 11.00 -10.09
N LEU A 267 21.70 10.81 -9.86
CA LEU A 267 22.38 11.21 -8.63
C LEU A 267 22.80 12.68 -8.77
N ASP A 268 21.90 13.60 -8.48
CA ASP A 268 22.06 15.05 -8.62
C ASP A 268 22.49 15.76 -7.33
N GLU A 269 22.63 15.04 -6.22
CA GLU A 269 23.14 15.57 -4.95
C GLU A 269 24.62 15.21 -4.76
N LYS A 270 25.40 16.16 -4.28
CA LYS A 270 26.80 15.87 -3.90
C LYS A 270 26.82 14.83 -2.78
N PRO A 271 27.69 13.81 -2.86
CA PRO A 271 27.86 12.89 -1.74
C PRO A 271 28.23 13.70 -0.48
N PRO A 272 27.73 13.31 0.71
CA PRO A 272 28.17 13.96 1.94
C PRO A 272 29.70 13.83 2.02
N VAL A 273 30.36 14.96 2.26
CA VAL A 273 31.82 14.95 2.52
C VAL A 273 31.98 14.10 3.78
N LEU A 274 32.46 12.87 3.60
CA LEU A 274 32.86 12.02 4.73
C LEU A 274 33.95 12.78 5.47
N ALA A 275 33.66 13.17 6.71
CA ALA A 275 34.69 13.68 7.59
C ALA A 275 35.85 12.65 7.60
N PRO A 276 37.12 13.08 7.46
CA PRO A 276 38.23 12.14 7.47
C PRO A 276 38.13 11.32 8.74
N SER A 277 38.18 10.01 8.58
CA SER A 277 38.28 9.04 9.69
C SER A 277 39.43 9.50 10.60
N PRO A 278 39.23 9.63 11.91
CA PRO A 278 40.34 9.97 12.78
C PRO A 278 41.41 8.87 12.67
N THR A 279 42.37 9.12 11.83
CA THR A 279 43.53 8.25 11.66
C THR A 279 44.38 8.33 12.92
N GLY A 280 44.58 7.16 13.52
CA GLY A 280 45.78 6.92 14.30
C GLY A 280 45.68 7.21 15.79
N ARG A 281 45.21 6.24 16.58
CA ARG A 281 45.91 6.02 17.84
C ARG A 281 47.20 5.30 17.51
N GLY A 282 48.31 6.07 17.56
CA GLY A 282 49.61 5.52 17.52
C GLY A 282 49.78 4.49 18.64
N MET A 283 50.24 3.31 18.30
CA MET A 283 50.92 2.44 19.23
C MET A 283 52.08 3.23 19.84
N ARG A 284 52.03 3.43 21.13
CA ARG A 284 53.24 3.76 21.92
C ARG A 284 53.66 2.46 22.60
N ASP A 285 54.86 2.17 22.42
CA ASP A 285 55.69 1.10 22.99
C ASP A 285 55.46 0.85 24.48
#